data_155db80320fb2ec79f14be9f5abf614a
#
_entry.id   155db80320fb2ec79f14be9f5abf614a
#
_cell.length_a   1.000
_cell.length_b   1.000
_cell.length_c   1.000
_cell.angle_alpha   90.00
_cell.angle_beta   90.00
_cell.angle_gamma   90.00
#
_symmetry.space_group_name_H-M   'P 1'
#
loop_
_entity.id
_entity.type
_entity.pdbx_description
1 polymer ?
#
loop_
_entity_poly.entity_id
_entity_poly.type
_entity_poly.pdbx_seq_one_letter_code
_entity_poly.pdbx_strand_id
1 'polypeptide(L)'
;MLVGRDLTVRRGAITALQDVSLELRPGQVFGVLGPNGAGKSTLLATLSGELRPSRGQVLLQGRPLGDWADVERARCLAVLPQSSTLSFAFRVADVVAMGRLPHRTGRGADAAFVAAAMAAADARHLATRSYLELSGGERQRVHLARVLAQLWPGETGQVLMLDEPTSMLDPAHQHSILKAVRAFAAQGAAALVILHDLNLAARYCDRLLLLKDGRTIVAGPPDEVLQAEPLRAVFGLDVLVQRHPELGHPLIIAR
;
A
#
# COMPACT_ATOMS: atom_id res chain seq x y z
N MET A 1 -4.64 1.83 -13.92
CA MET A 1 -4.37 0.38 -13.82
C MET A 1 -2.86 0.16 -13.81
N LEU A 2 -2.35 -0.66 -12.91
CA LEU A 2 -0.95 -1.08 -12.87
C LEU A 2 -0.90 -2.59 -13.00
N VAL A 3 -0.02 -3.09 -13.87
CA VAL A 3 0.11 -4.52 -14.16
C VAL A 3 1.57 -4.92 -14.04
N GLY A 4 1.85 -5.93 -13.23
CA GLY A 4 3.12 -6.65 -13.22
C GLY A 4 2.94 -7.96 -14.01
N ARG A 5 3.81 -8.23 -15.00
CA ARG A 5 3.77 -9.46 -15.80
C ARG A 5 5.07 -10.22 -15.67
N ASP A 6 5.00 -11.48 -15.22
CA ASP A 6 6.09 -12.46 -15.15
C ASP A 6 7.36 -11.89 -14.48
N LEU A 7 7.15 -11.14 -13.38
CA LEU A 7 8.21 -10.42 -12.69
C LEU A 7 9.18 -11.40 -12.04
N THR A 8 10.43 -11.36 -12.49
CA THR A 8 11.55 -12.06 -11.85
C THR A 8 12.59 -11.03 -11.44
N VAL A 9 12.99 -11.06 -10.17
CA VAL A 9 14.00 -10.15 -9.61
C VAL A 9 15.11 -10.94 -8.95
N ARG A 10 16.35 -10.64 -9.32
CA ARG A 10 17.57 -11.22 -8.72
C ARG A 10 18.30 -10.16 -7.91
N ARG A 11 18.74 -10.54 -6.70
CA ARG A 11 19.63 -9.76 -5.85
C ARG A 11 20.91 -10.58 -5.61
N GLY A 12 21.94 -10.34 -6.39
CA GLY A 12 23.13 -11.18 -6.41
C GLY A 12 22.78 -12.62 -6.83
N ALA A 13 23.12 -13.60 -6.01
CA ALA A 13 22.81 -15.02 -6.25
C ALA A 13 21.37 -15.41 -5.88
N ILE A 14 20.61 -14.54 -5.19
CA ILE A 14 19.27 -14.86 -4.68
C ILE A 14 18.22 -14.39 -5.67
N THR A 15 17.28 -15.27 -6.03
CA THR A 15 16.06 -14.89 -6.75
C THR A 15 15.01 -14.45 -5.73
N ALA A 16 14.81 -13.14 -5.62
CA ALA A 16 13.88 -12.54 -4.65
C ALA A 16 12.42 -12.56 -5.10
N LEU A 17 12.18 -12.59 -6.43
CA LEU A 17 10.87 -12.82 -7.04
C LEU A 17 11.06 -13.74 -8.24
N GLN A 18 10.11 -14.66 -8.46
CA GLN A 18 10.12 -15.58 -9.59
C GLN A 18 8.73 -15.69 -10.20
N ASP A 19 8.61 -15.21 -11.46
CA ASP A 19 7.42 -15.30 -12.31
C ASP A 19 6.13 -14.80 -11.64
N VAL A 20 6.23 -13.67 -10.88
CA VAL A 20 5.09 -13.07 -10.18
C VAL A 20 4.31 -12.17 -11.12
N SER A 21 3.00 -12.41 -11.25
CA SER A 21 2.09 -11.58 -12.04
C SER A 21 0.92 -11.09 -11.21
N LEU A 22 0.53 -9.82 -11.36
CA LEU A 22 -0.62 -9.23 -10.69
C LEU A 22 -1.17 -8.03 -11.46
N GLU A 23 -2.41 -7.69 -11.15
CA GLU A 23 -3.11 -6.55 -11.74
C GLU A 23 -3.82 -5.74 -10.63
N LEU A 24 -3.52 -4.45 -10.54
CA LEU A 24 -4.21 -3.50 -9.68
C LEU A 24 -5.26 -2.76 -10.51
N ARG A 25 -6.53 -2.89 -10.12
CA ARG A 25 -7.66 -2.27 -10.81
C ARG A 25 -8.15 -1.01 -10.09
N PRO A 26 -8.64 -0.02 -10.83
CA PRO A 26 -9.27 1.16 -10.23
C PRO A 26 -10.39 0.78 -9.27
N GLY A 27 -10.50 1.52 -8.18
CA GLY A 27 -11.53 1.30 -7.17
C GLY A 27 -11.27 0.14 -6.21
N GLN A 28 -10.15 -0.60 -6.35
CA GLN A 28 -9.85 -1.79 -5.56
C GLN A 28 -8.66 -1.60 -4.63
N VAL A 29 -8.74 -2.26 -3.48
CA VAL A 29 -7.63 -2.47 -2.56
C VAL A 29 -7.09 -3.89 -2.74
N PHE A 30 -5.83 -4.00 -3.12
CA PHE A 30 -5.12 -5.25 -3.35
C PHE A 30 -4.15 -5.50 -2.19
N GLY A 31 -4.34 -6.57 -1.44
CA GLY A 31 -3.48 -6.96 -0.32
C GLY A 31 -2.39 -7.94 -0.74
N VAL A 32 -1.17 -7.73 -0.25
CA VAL A 32 -0.05 -8.68 -0.38
C VAL A 32 0.29 -9.22 0.98
N LEU A 33 0.22 -10.53 1.13
CA LEU A 33 0.49 -11.27 2.36
C LEU A 33 1.62 -12.27 2.15
N GLY A 34 2.32 -12.62 3.22
CA GLY A 34 3.37 -13.63 3.22
C GLY A 34 4.31 -13.45 4.41
N PRO A 35 5.12 -14.48 4.75
CA PRO A 35 6.09 -14.40 5.83
C PRO A 35 7.18 -13.35 5.57
N ASN A 36 7.99 -13.08 6.59
CA ASN A 36 9.19 -12.26 6.42
C ASN A 36 10.14 -12.93 5.43
N GLY A 37 10.73 -12.13 4.54
CA GLY A 37 11.59 -12.67 3.47
C GLY A 37 10.83 -13.23 2.25
N ALA A 38 9.50 -13.26 2.24
CA ALA A 38 8.72 -13.77 1.10
C ALA A 38 8.88 -12.97 -0.21
N GLY A 39 9.47 -11.77 -0.17
CA GLY A 39 9.66 -10.91 -1.35
C GLY A 39 8.67 -9.75 -1.46
N LYS A 40 7.82 -9.50 -0.44
CA LYS A 40 6.76 -8.46 -0.48
C LYS A 40 7.30 -7.06 -0.78
N SER A 41 8.29 -6.57 -0.03
CA SER A 41 8.91 -5.25 -0.27
C SER A 41 9.70 -5.20 -1.59
N THR A 42 10.27 -6.35 -2.04
CA THR A 42 10.87 -6.44 -3.37
C THR A 42 9.82 -6.30 -4.48
N LEU A 43 8.64 -6.92 -4.29
CA LEU A 43 7.52 -6.77 -5.21
C LEU A 43 7.06 -5.30 -5.28
N LEU A 44 6.87 -4.66 -4.12
CA LEU A 44 6.48 -3.25 -4.05
C LEU A 44 7.52 -2.35 -4.72
N ALA A 45 8.81 -2.51 -4.42
CA ALA A 45 9.90 -1.75 -5.04
C ALA A 45 10.00 -1.97 -6.56
N THR A 46 9.63 -3.17 -7.05
CA THR A 46 9.57 -3.46 -8.48
C THR A 46 8.39 -2.77 -9.14
N LEU A 47 7.21 -2.83 -8.51
CA LEU A 47 5.99 -2.20 -9.01
C LEU A 47 6.06 -0.66 -8.98
N SER A 48 6.81 -0.08 -8.05
CA SER A 48 7.05 1.37 -7.98
C SER A 48 8.13 1.87 -8.96
N GLY A 49 8.91 0.95 -9.54
CA GLY A 49 10.02 1.28 -10.44
C GLY A 49 11.33 1.62 -9.73
N GLU A 50 11.41 1.43 -8.42
CA GLU A 50 12.65 1.53 -7.64
C GLU A 50 13.62 0.40 -7.98
N LEU A 51 13.09 -0.81 -8.25
CA LEU A 51 13.84 -1.95 -8.73
C LEU A 51 13.40 -2.35 -10.14
N ARG A 52 14.36 -2.56 -11.02
CA ARG A 52 14.10 -3.12 -12.35
C ARG A 52 14.05 -4.65 -12.26
N PRO A 53 13.00 -5.30 -12.78
CA PRO A 53 12.98 -6.76 -12.87
C PRO A 53 14.03 -7.26 -13.86
N SER A 54 14.64 -8.41 -13.58
CA SER A 54 15.56 -9.08 -14.50
C SER A 54 14.83 -9.76 -15.67
N ARG A 55 13.52 -10.07 -15.46
CA ARG A 55 12.61 -10.60 -16.49
C ARG A 55 11.20 -10.10 -16.17
N GLY A 56 10.37 -9.98 -17.18
CA GLY A 56 9.03 -9.44 -17.09
C GLY A 56 9.01 -7.91 -17.18
N GLN A 57 7.85 -7.31 -16.95
CA GLN A 57 7.68 -5.87 -17.06
C GLN A 57 6.57 -5.34 -16.16
N VAL A 58 6.66 -4.08 -15.79
CA VAL A 58 5.60 -3.33 -15.10
C VAL A 58 5.00 -2.32 -16.06
N LEU A 59 3.67 -2.32 -16.18
CA LEU A 59 2.92 -1.38 -17.01
C LEU A 59 2.05 -0.49 -16.10
N LEU A 60 2.19 0.81 -16.23
CA LEU A 60 1.30 1.80 -15.62
C LEU A 60 0.44 2.41 -16.72
N GLN A 61 -0.89 2.30 -16.61
CA GLN A 61 -1.84 2.77 -17.62
C GLN A 61 -1.55 2.22 -19.04
N GLY A 62 -1.06 0.96 -19.12
CA GLY A 62 -0.72 0.30 -20.38
C GLY A 62 0.67 0.66 -20.96
N ARG A 63 1.38 1.66 -20.40
CA ARG A 63 2.72 2.08 -20.81
C ARG A 63 3.78 1.47 -19.89
N PRO A 64 4.91 0.95 -20.42
CA PRO A 64 6.01 0.45 -19.59
C PRO A 64 6.45 1.51 -18.57
N LEU A 65 6.62 1.07 -17.29
CA LEU A 65 6.91 2.00 -16.20
C LEU A 65 8.25 2.75 -16.40
N GLY A 66 9.20 2.11 -17.06
CA GLY A 66 10.50 2.73 -17.37
C GLY A 66 10.45 3.84 -18.40
N ASP A 67 9.34 3.98 -19.16
CA ASP A 67 9.17 5.01 -20.16
C ASP A 67 8.53 6.30 -19.59
N TRP A 68 8.09 6.27 -18.34
CA TRP A 68 7.53 7.44 -17.66
C TRP A 68 8.62 8.37 -17.17
N ALA A 69 8.46 9.67 -17.41
CA ALA A 69 9.28 10.66 -16.72
C ALA A 69 8.96 10.64 -15.21
N ASP A 70 9.97 10.84 -14.35
CA ASP A 70 9.82 10.73 -12.90
C ASP A 70 8.70 11.60 -12.34
N VAL A 71 8.56 12.83 -12.82
CA VAL A 71 7.51 13.77 -12.39
C VAL A 71 6.12 13.30 -12.83
N GLU A 72 5.98 12.77 -14.05
CA GLU A 72 4.71 12.23 -14.55
C GLU A 72 4.31 11.00 -13.74
N ARG A 73 5.26 10.09 -13.52
CA ARG A 73 5.06 8.90 -12.69
C ARG A 73 4.64 9.28 -11.27
N ALA A 74 5.30 10.25 -10.65
CA ALA A 74 4.99 10.71 -9.30
C ALA A 74 3.58 11.33 -9.17
N ARG A 75 2.98 11.80 -10.26
CA ARG A 75 1.57 12.26 -10.25
C ARG A 75 0.56 11.11 -10.30
N CYS A 76 1.00 9.94 -10.75
CA CYS A 76 0.14 8.76 -10.91
C CYS A 76 0.42 7.66 -9.90
N LEU A 77 1.60 7.65 -9.25
CA LEU A 77 2.02 6.61 -8.33
C LEU A 77 2.69 7.19 -7.10
N ALA A 78 2.16 6.86 -5.92
CA ALA A 78 2.73 7.23 -4.64
C ALA A 78 3.02 6.00 -3.79
N VAL A 79 4.12 6.06 -3.03
CA VAL A 79 4.58 4.97 -2.16
C VAL A 79 4.75 5.47 -0.74
N LEU A 80 4.13 4.77 0.21
CA LEU A 80 4.43 4.86 1.63
C LEU A 80 5.34 3.67 1.98
N PRO A 81 6.65 3.87 2.18
CA PRO A 81 7.55 2.80 2.60
C PRO A 81 7.34 2.44 4.07
N GLN A 82 7.80 1.25 4.46
CA GLN A 82 7.71 0.72 5.83
C GLN A 82 8.29 1.68 6.87
N SER A 83 9.39 2.37 6.56
CA SER A 83 10.00 3.37 7.44
C SER A 83 10.21 4.68 6.69
N SER A 84 9.73 5.75 7.28
CA SER A 84 9.95 7.12 6.81
C SER A 84 10.34 7.97 8.01
N THR A 85 11.59 8.42 8.08
CA THR A 85 12.05 9.28 9.16
C THR A 85 12.52 10.61 8.59
N LEU A 86 12.09 11.69 9.22
CA LEU A 86 12.60 13.04 8.97
C LEU A 86 13.38 13.49 10.20
N SER A 87 14.59 14.00 9.97
CA SER A 87 15.50 14.43 11.04
C SER A 87 15.40 15.93 11.36
N PHE A 88 14.52 16.65 10.67
CA PHE A 88 14.36 18.09 10.83
C PHE A 88 13.01 18.45 11.44
N ALA A 89 12.99 19.59 12.16
CA ALA A 89 11.81 20.11 12.86
C ALA A 89 10.83 20.83 11.91
N PHE A 90 10.33 20.10 10.88
CA PHE A 90 9.28 20.62 10.01
C PHE A 90 7.94 20.66 10.74
N ARG A 91 7.07 21.62 10.39
CA ARG A 91 5.66 21.54 10.75
C ARG A 91 4.99 20.39 10.00
N VAL A 92 4.06 19.74 10.63
CA VAL A 92 3.32 18.61 10.01
C VAL A 92 2.67 19.01 8.68
N ALA A 93 2.06 20.20 8.61
CA ALA A 93 1.47 20.70 7.37
C ALA A 93 2.50 20.81 6.23
N ASP A 94 3.74 21.21 6.54
CA ASP A 94 4.83 21.32 5.55
C ASP A 94 5.28 19.94 5.07
N VAL A 95 5.34 18.95 5.97
CA VAL A 95 5.63 17.54 5.60
C VAL A 95 4.58 17.00 4.65
N VAL A 96 3.30 17.24 4.92
CA VAL A 96 2.22 16.79 4.02
C VAL A 96 2.27 17.53 2.69
N ALA A 97 2.60 18.84 2.69
CA ALA A 97 2.74 19.65 1.48
C ALA A 97 3.88 19.16 0.55
N MET A 98 4.90 18.44 1.06
CA MET A 98 5.91 17.79 0.21
C MET A 98 5.29 16.80 -0.80
N GLY A 99 4.13 16.22 -0.49
CA GLY A 99 3.39 15.39 -1.44
C GLY A 99 2.98 16.14 -2.72
N ARG A 100 2.88 17.48 -2.67
CA ARG A 100 2.51 18.29 -3.82
C ARG A 100 3.68 18.68 -4.73
N LEU A 101 4.92 18.36 -4.38
CA LEU A 101 6.12 18.70 -5.17
C LEU A 101 6.04 18.31 -6.67
N PRO A 102 5.45 17.16 -7.07
CA PRO A 102 5.32 16.82 -8.48
C PRO A 102 4.32 17.70 -9.26
N HIS A 103 3.49 18.48 -8.56
CA HIS A 103 2.38 19.23 -9.15
C HIS A 103 2.73 20.72 -9.34
N ARG A 104 1.99 21.37 -10.23
CA ARG A 104 2.06 22.82 -10.50
C ARG A 104 0.68 23.47 -10.42
N THR A 105 -0.10 23.06 -9.42
CA THR A 105 -1.51 23.49 -9.28
C THR A 105 -1.68 24.86 -8.60
N GLY A 106 -0.60 25.39 -8.02
CA GLY A 106 -0.59 26.67 -7.34
C GLY A 106 -0.92 26.56 -5.84
N ARG A 107 -0.42 27.53 -5.06
CA ARG A 107 -0.45 27.48 -3.57
C ARG A 107 -1.85 27.29 -2.98
N GLY A 108 -2.87 27.93 -3.56
CA GLY A 108 -4.24 27.84 -3.03
C GLY A 108 -4.85 26.45 -3.22
N ALA A 109 -4.71 25.86 -4.41
CA ALA A 109 -5.20 24.51 -4.68
C ALA A 109 -4.41 23.47 -3.88
N ASP A 110 -3.08 23.60 -3.81
CA ASP A 110 -2.24 22.68 -3.02
C ASP A 110 -2.58 22.71 -1.54
N ALA A 111 -2.88 23.90 -0.96
CA ALA A 111 -3.31 24.01 0.43
C ALA A 111 -4.64 23.29 0.68
N ALA A 112 -5.59 23.36 -0.25
CA ALA A 112 -6.86 22.64 -0.16
C ALA A 112 -6.66 21.11 -0.22
N PHE A 113 -5.81 20.63 -1.13
CA PHE A 113 -5.47 19.20 -1.23
C PHE A 113 -4.76 18.68 0.02
N VAL A 114 -3.80 19.43 0.56
CA VAL A 114 -3.12 19.12 1.82
C VAL A 114 -4.12 19.01 2.97
N ALA A 115 -5.03 19.99 3.12
CA ALA A 115 -6.02 19.99 4.17
C ALA A 115 -6.99 18.80 4.07
N ALA A 116 -7.41 18.44 2.85
CA ALA A 116 -8.27 17.30 2.59
C ALA A 116 -7.56 15.96 2.88
N ALA A 117 -6.31 15.79 2.43
CA ALA A 117 -5.50 14.62 2.72
C ALA A 117 -5.23 14.44 4.22
N MET A 118 -4.95 15.52 4.93
CA MET A 118 -4.78 15.50 6.39
C MET A 118 -6.07 15.10 7.11
N ALA A 119 -7.23 15.55 6.62
CA ALA A 119 -8.51 15.14 7.18
C ALA A 119 -8.77 13.64 6.95
N ALA A 120 -8.51 13.15 5.72
CA ALA A 120 -8.67 11.74 5.38
C ALA A 120 -7.78 10.80 6.20
N ALA A 121 -6.55 11.25 6.55
CA ALA A 121 -5.60 10.50 7.35
C ALA A 121 -5.74 10.75 8.88
N ASP A 122 -6.77 11.45 9.33
CA ASP A 122 -6.95 11.85 10.75
C ASP A 122 -5.70 12.55 11.34
N ALA A 123 -5.10 13.46 10.56
CA ALA A 123 -3.90 14.20 10.93
C ALA A 123 -4.12 15.72 11.04
N ARG A 124 -5.37 16.23 10.82
CA ARG A 124 -5.67 17.68 10.79
C ARG A 124 -5.29 18.38 12.10
N HIS A 125 -5.54 17.75 13.24
CA HIS A 125 -5.24 18.30 14.57
C HIS A 125 -3.73 18.43 14.86
N LEU A 126 -2.88 17.79 14.04
CA LEU A 126 -1.43 17.82 14.15
C LEU A 126 -0.78 18.92 13.29
N ALA A 127 -1.53 19.64 12.45
CA ALA A 127 -1.03 20.51 11.38
C ALA A 127 0.08 21.48 11.81
N THR A 128 -0.04 22.08 12.99
CA THR A 128 0.88 23.11 13.50
C THR A 128 2.00 22.56 14.37
N ARG A 129 1.93 21.27 14.75
CA ARG A 129 2.95 20.62 15.59
C ARG A 129 4.24 20.37 14.84
N SER A 130 5.34 20.27 15.58
CA SER A 130 6.61 19.80 15.05
C SER A 130 6.56 18.30 14.79
N TYR A 131 7.04 17.87 13.62
CA TYR A 131 7.11 16.44 13.26
C TYR A 131 7.95 15.62 14.27
N LEU A 132 8.99 16.22 14.85
CA LEU A 132 9.87 15.53 15.80
C LEU A 132 9.17 15.18 17.13
N GLU A 133 8.12 15.92 17.50
CA GLU A 133 7.35 15.74 18.74
C GLU A 133 6.25 14.66 18.61
N LEU A 134 6.07 14.10 17.41
CA LEU A 134 5.01 13.14 17.15
C LEU A 134 5.36 11.74 17.65
N SER A 135 4.35 11.04 18.16
CA SER A 135 4.40 9.59 18.40
C SER A 135 4.54 8.81 17.09
N GLY A 136 4.93 7.53 17.17
CA GLY A 136 5.04 6.68 15.98
C GLY A 136 3.75 6.60 15.15
N GLY A 137 2.61 6.46 15.81
CA GLY A 137 1.30 6.42 15.16
C GLY A 137 0.90 7.75 14.52
N GLU A 138 1.19 8.89 15.18
CA GLU A 138 0.98 10.22 14.60
C GLU A 138 1.85 10.43 13.36
N ARG A 139 3.13 10.02 13.40
CA ARG A 139 4.03 10.07 12.23
C ARG A 139 3.49 9.24 11.07
N GLN A 140 2.98 8.05 11.34
CA GLN A 140 2.39 7.19 10.31
C GLN A 140 1.20 7.85 9.62
N ARG A 141 0.29 8.49 10.38
CA ARG A 141 -0.83 9.26 9.80
C ARG A 141 -0.36 10.46 8.98
N VAL A 142 0.69 11.16 9.41
CA VAL A 142 1.28 12.27 8.65
C VAL A 142 1.89 11.78 7.33
N HIS A 143 2.59 10.66 7.34
CA HIS A 143 3.13 10.08 6.11
C HIS A 143 2.04 9.54 5.18
N LEU A 144 0.97 8.96 5.73
CA LEU A 144 -0.22 8.61 4.94
C LEU A 144 -0.83 9.88 4.31
N ALA A 145 -1.03 10.94 5.08
CA ALA A 145 -1.54 12.22 4.55
C ALA A 145 -0.66 12.76 3.42
N ARG A 146 0.67 12.66 3.55
CA ARG A 146 1.61 13.09 2.51
C ARG A 146 1.43 12.34 1.19
N VAL A 147 1.32 11.00 1.22
CA VAL A 147 1.13 10.20 -0.01
C VAL A 147 -0.28 10.36 -0.58
N LEU A 148 -1.29 10.55 0.27
CA LEU A 148 -2.64 10.92 -0.18
C LEU A 148 -2.63 12.30 -0.85
N ALA A 149 -1.97 13.31 -0.28
CA ALA A 149 -1.86 14.64 -0.88
C ALA A 149 -1.19 14.59 -2.27
N GLN A 150 -0.22 13.67 -2.46
CA GLN A 150 0.44 13.47 -3.75
C GLN A 150 -0.54 13.03 -4.84
N LEU A 151 -1.54 12.20 -4.52
CA LEU A 151 -2.48 11.63 -5.47
C LEU A 151 -3.89 12.23 -5.36
N TRP A 152 -4.09 13.22 -4.47
CA TRP A 152 -5.44 13.75 -4.21
C TRP A 152 -6.08 14.34 -5.48
N PRO A 153 -7.37 14.03 -5.76
CA PRO A 153 -8.39 13.37 -4.90
C PRO A 153 -8.47 11.84 -5.03
N GLY A 154 -7.65 11.16 -5.80
CA GLY A 154 -7.70 9.70 -5.94
C GLY A 154 -8.41 9.27 -7.23
N GLU A 155 -7.99 9.83 -8.36
CA GLU A 155 -8.62 9.60 -9.66
C GLU A 155 -8.24 8.28 -10.32
N THR A 156 -9.03 7.87 -11.29
CA THR A 156 -8.74 6.72 -12.14
C THR A 156 -7.37 6.86 -12.82
N GLY A 157 -6.60 5.80 -12.77
CA GLY A 157 -5.23 5.78 -13.30
C GLY A 157 -4.15 6.03 -12.26
N GLN A 158 -4.53 6.48 -11.04
CA GLN A 158 -3.61 6.65 -9.92
C GLN A 158 -3.46 5.37 -9.10
N VAL A 159 -2.27 5.17 -8.51
CA VAL A 159 -1.92 3.99 -7.71
C VAL A 159 -1.26 4.41 -6.41
N LEU A 160 -1.85 4.01 -5.29
CA LEU A 160 -1.31 4.16 -3.94
C LEU A 160 -0.69 2.84 -3.49
N MET A 161 0.56 2.85 -3.08
CA MET A 161 1.25 1.67 -2.54
C MET A 161 1.69 1.91 -1.11
N LEU A 162 1.40 0.95 -0.22
CA LEU A 162 1.65 1.07 1.21
C LEU A 162 2.38 -0.18 1.70
N ASP A 163 3.60 0.00 2.24
CA ASP A 163 4.37 -1.08 2.86
C ASP A 163 4.13 -1.06 4.38
N GLU A 164 3.37 -2.04 4.87
CA GLU A 164 3.04 -2.25 6.28
C GLU A 164 2.51 -0.99 7.00
N PRO A 165 1.48 -0.31 6.46
CA PRO A 165 1.02 0.96 7.00
C PRO A 165 0.41 0.86 8.40
N THR A 166 0.11 -0.34 8.86
CA THR A 166 -0.53 -0.62 10.16
C THR A 166 0.45 -1.12 11.22
N SER A 167 1.74 -1.27 10.89
CA SER A 167 2.77 -1.69 11.85
C SER A 167 2.89 -0.67 13.00
N MET A 168 3.09 -1.17 14.23
CA MET A 168 3.25 -0.36 15.45
C MET A 168 2.04 0.53 15.83
N LEU A 169 0.87 0.28 15.27
CA LEU A 169 -0.36 1.00 15.58
C LEU A 169 -1.27 0.16 16.48
N ASP A 170 -2.00 0.82 17.36
CA ASP A 170 -3.11 0.19 18.07
C ASP A 170 -4.26 -0.17 17.10
N PRO A 171 -5.15 -1.10 17.49
CA PRO A 171 -6.22 -1.58 16.61
C PRO A 171 -7.12 -0.48 16.05
N ALA A 172 -7.45 0.55 16.85
CA ALA A 172 -8.32 1.64 16.39
C ALA A 172 -7.68 2.43 15.24
N HIS A 173 -6.38 2.73 15.35
CA HIS A 173 -5.61 3.43 14.34
C HIS A 173 -5.35 2.57 13.09
N GLN A 174 -5.12 1.25 13.24
CA GLN A 174 -5.02 0.32 12.11
C GLN A 174 -6.29 0.37 11.25
N HIS A 175 -7.46 0.28 11.88
CA HIS A 175 -8.73 0.39 11.19
C HIS A 175 -8.96 1.76 10.55
N SER A 176 -8.56 2.85 11.20
CA SER A 176 -8.67 4.21 10.67
C SER A 176 -7.86 4.36 9.37
N ILE A 177 -6.61 3.92 9.35
CA ILE A 177 -5.74 3.95 8.16
C ILE A 177 -6.36 3.15 7.01
N LEU A 178 -6.78 1.91 7.25
CA LEU A 178 -7.31 1.05 6.19
C LEU A 178 -8.67 1.55 5.66
N LYS A 179 -9.49 2.16 6.52
CA LYS A 179 -10.70 2.87 6.08
C LYS A 179 -10.37 4.05 5.16
N ALA A 180 -9.36 4.85 5.51
CA ALA A 180 -8.91 5.98 4.68
C ALA A 180 -8.41 5.49 3.31
N VAL A 181 -7.60 4.42 3.27
CA VAL A 181 -7.13 3.79 2.03
C VAL A 181 -8.29 3.29 1.18
N ARG A 182 -9.25 2.60 1.78
CA ARG A 182 -10.44 2.10 1.07
C ARG A 182 -11.32 3.22 0.52
N ALA A 183 -11.55 4.28 1.32
CA ALA A 183 -12.28 5.46 0.89
C ALA A 183 -11.57 6.19 -0.27
N PHE A 184 -10.24 6.25 -0.23
CA PHE A 184 -9.44 6.84 -1.30
C PHE A 184 -9.51 5.99 -2.59
N ALA A 185 -9.38 4.67 -2.48
CA ALA A 185 -9.52 3.77 -3.62
C ALA A 185 -10.92 3.86 -4.24
N ALA A 186 -11.98 3.95 -3.43
CA ALA A 186 -13.36 4.08 -3.89
C ALA A 186 -13.63 5.32 -4.76
N GLN A 187 -12.76 6.33 -4.74
CA GLN A 187 -12.81 7.50 -5.63
C GLN A 187 -12.27 7.21 -7.05
N GLY A 188 -11.70 6.03 -7.27
CA GLY A 188 -11.23 5.58 -8.58
C GLY A 188 -9.76 5.19 -8.65
N ALA A 189 -8.96 5.50 -7.65
CA ALA A 189 -7.57 5.03 -7.57
C ALA A 189 -7.48 3.52 -7.33
N ALA A 190 -6.34 2.91 -7.65
CA ALA A 190 -6.00 1.58 -7.17
C ALA A 190 -5.12 1.69 -5.93
N ALA A 191 -5.28 0.77 -4.96
CA ALA A 191 -4.40 0.71 -3.81
C ALA A 191 -3.77 -0.68 -3.67
N LEU A 192 -2.46 -0.74 -3.37
CA LEU A 192 -1.77 -1.95 -2.95
C LEU A 192 -1.32 -1.77 -1.51
N VAL A 193 -1.60 -2.76 -0.67
CA VAL A 193 -1.24 -2.72 0.75
C VAL A 193 -0.54 -4.01 1.14
N ILE A 194 0.68 -3.92 1.67
CA ILE A 194 1.34 -5.06 2.32
C ILE A 194 0.84 -5.10 3.76
N LEU A 195 0.33 -6.25 4.18
CA LEU A 195 -0.22 -6.47 5.51
C LEU A 195 0.36 -7.75 6.15
N HIS A 196 0.36 -7.80 7.49
CA HIS A 196 0.66 -9.00 8.26
C HIS A 196 -0.59 -9.62 8.89
N ASP A 197 -1.57 -8.80 9.23
CA ASP A 197 -2.80 -9.27 9.86
C ASP A 197 -3.78 -9.78 8.79
N LEU A 198 -4.09 -11.09 8.89
CA LEU A 198 -4.97 -11.79 7.96
C LEU A 198 -6.43 -11.30 8.05
N ASN A 199 -6.89 -10.93 9.24
CA ASN A 199 -8.25 -10.44 9.46
C ASN A 199 -8.42 -9.01 8.95
N LEU A 200 -7.41 -8.16 9.10
CA LEU A 200 -7.41 -6.84 8.46
C LEU A 200 -7.41 -6.97 6.93
N ALA A 201 -6.61 -7.88 6.38
CA ALA A 201 -6.60 -8.15 4.94
C ALA A 201 -7.96 -8.66 4.44
N ALA A 202 -8.57 -9.62 5.16
CA ALA A 202 -9.89 -10.14 4.86
C ALA A 202 -10.97 -9.04 4.81
N ARG A 203 -10.88 -8.07 5.72
CA ARG A 203 -11.88 -7.01 5.89
C ARG A 203 -11.74 -5.87 4.89
N TYR A 204 -10.52 -5.50 4.54
CA TYR A 204 -10.25 -4.25 3.81
C TYR A 204 -9.79 -4.44 2.37
N CYS A 205 -9.34 -5.64 1.98
CA CYS A 205 -8.87 -5.89 0.62
C CYS A 205 -9.95 -6.58 -0.23
N ASP A 206 -10.04 -6.18 -1.50
CA ASP A 206 -10.95 -6.79 -2.47
C ASP A 206 -10.29 -8.01 -3.14
N ARG A 207 -8.96 -8.00 -3.23
CA ARG A 207 -8.14 -9.11 -3.73
C ARG A 207 -6.89 -9.25 -2.89
N LEU A 208 -6.41 -10.48 -2.80
CA LEU A 208 -5.20 -10.83 -2.05
C LEU A 208 -4.25 -11.63 -2.92
N LEU A 209 -2.96 -11.54 -2.59
CA LEU A 209 -1.90 -12.38 -3.12
C LEU A 209 -1.11 -12.93 -1.93
N LEU A 210 -1.02 -14.25 -1.81
CA LEU A 210 -0.11 -14.91 -0.89
C LEU A 210 1.23 -15.17 -1.57
N LEU A 211 2.28 -14.58 -1.02
CA LEU A 211 3.65 -14.70 -1.51
C LEU A 211 4.48 -15.55 -0.54
N LYS A 212 5.24 -16.51 -1.06
CA LYS A 212 6.23 -17.30 -0.32
C LYS A 212 7.44 -17.57 -1.19
N ASP A 213 8.64 -17.40 -0.65
CA ASP A 213 9.91 -17.65 -1.33
C ASP A 213 10.00 -17.01 -2.73
N GLY A 214 9.48 -15.77 -2.86
CA GLY A 214 9.44 -15.01 -4.09
C GLY A 214 8.43 -15.50 -5.13
N ARG A 215 7.52 -16.41 -4.80
CA ARG A 215 6.52 -16.98 -5.71
C ARG A 215 5.10 -16.72 -5.22
N THR A 216 4.19 -16.53 -6.17
CA THR A 216 2.75 -16.53 -5.88
C THR A 216 2.29 -17.94 -5.56
N ILE A 217 1.72 -18.13 -4.37
CA ILE A 217 1.08 -19.38 -3.98
C ILE A 217 -0.38 -19.41 -4.43
N VAL A 218 -1.12 -18.34 -4.13
CA VAL A 218 -2.50 -18.15 -4.54
C VAL A 218 -2.81 -16.66 -4.64
N ALA A 219 -3.68 -16.27 -5.56
CA ALA A 219 -4.18 -14.91 -5.71
C ALA A 219 -5.66 -14.94 -6.10
N GLY A 220 -6.48 -14.09 -5.45
CA GLY A 220 -7.92 -14.06 -5.69
C GLY A 220 -8.64 -13.17 -4.68
N PRO A 221 -9.96 -13.25 -4.59
CA PRO A 221 -10.72 -12.62 -3.52
C PRO A 221 -10.39 -13.26 -2.16
N PRO A 222 -10.63 -12.55 -1.03
CA PRO A 222 -10.31 -13.06 0.31
C PRO A 222 -10.86 -14.45 0.63
N ASP A 223 -12.09 -14.74 0.20
CA ASP A 223 -12.73 -16.05 0.43
C ASP A 223 -11.99 -17.22 -0.24
N GLU A 224 -11.29 -17.00 -1.35
CA GLU A 224 -10.52 -18.04 -2.04
C GLU A 224 -9.09 -18.16 -1.49
N VAL A 225 -8.51 -17.03 -1.08
CA VAL A 225 -7.10 -16.95 -0.67
C VAL A 225 -6.90 -17.34 0.80
N LEU A 226 -7.82 -16.92 1.67
CA LEU A 226 -7.72 -17.13 3.12
C LEU A 226 -8.37 -18.45 3.55
N GLN A 227 -7.91 -19.55 2.95
CA GLN A 227 -8.31 -20.91 3.29
C GLN A 227 -7.24 -21.60 4.15
N ALA A 228 -7.64 -22.62 4.92
CA ALA A 228 -6.76 -23.30 5.86
C ALA A 228 -5.51 -23.91 5.18
N GLU A 229 -5.66 -24.50 3.99
CA GLU A 229 -4.57 -25.16 3.28
C GLU A 229 -3.52 -24.15 2.76
N PRO A 230 -3.88 -23.08 2.00
CA PRO A 230 -2.93 -22.03 1.62
C PRO A 230 -2.24 -21.36 2.82
N LEU A 231 -2.98 -21.08 3.90
CA LEU A 231 -2.41 -20.45 5.09
C LEU A 231 -1.42 -21.37 5.80
N ARG A 232 -1.70 -22.68 5.89
CA ARG A 232 -0.75 -23.67 6.42
C ARG A 232 0.49 -23.77 5.53
N ALA A 233 0.32 -23.82 4.22
CA ALA A 233 1.44 -23.90 3.27
C ALA A 233 2.35 -22.67 3.34
N VAL A 234 1.78 -21.47 3.50
CA VAL A 234 2.53 -20.21 3.50
C VAL A 234 3.13 -19.89 4.86
N PHE A 235 2.32 -19.95 5.94
CA PHE A 235 2.71 -19.49 7.27
C PHE A 235 3.05 -20.63 8.25
N GLY A 236 2.77 -21.90 7.89
CA GLY A 236 2.88 -23.02 8.82
C GLY A 236 1.81 -22.99 9.92
N LEU A 237 0.76 -22.20 9.75
CA LEU A 237 -0.26 -21.91 10.75
C LEU A 237 -1.46 -22.84 10.55
N ASP A 238 -1.87 -23.54 11.61
CA ASP A 238 -3.15 -24.27 11.64
C ASP A 238 -4.26 -23.31 12.05
N VAL A 239 -5.28 -23.19 11.22
CA VAL A 239 -6.35 -22.19 11.40
C VAL A 239 -7.73 -22.82 11.19
N LEU A 240 -8.69 -22.26 11.90
CA LEU A 240 -10.09 -22.37 11.58
C LEU A 240 -10.50 -21.11 10.80
N VAL A 241 -11.09 -21.28 9.64
CA VAL A 241 -11.65 -20.18 8.84
C VAL A 241 -13.17 -20.23 8.94
N GLN A 242 -13.75 -19.15 9.43
CA GLN A 242 -15.22 -18.98 9.56
C GLN A 242 -15.63 -17.71 8.82
N ARG A 243 -16.92 -17.52 8.58
CA ARG A 243 -17.46 -16.22 8.15
C ARG A 243 -17.72 -15.32 9.36
N HIS A 244 -17.27 -14.07 9.27
CA HIS A 244 -17.63 -13.07 10.28
C HIS A 244 -19.14 -12.88 10.29
N PRO A 245 -19.83 -13.07 11.46
CA PRO A 245 -21.29 -13.17 11.51
C PRO A 245 -22.02 -11.90 11.03
N GLU A 246 -21.44 -10.72 11.23
CA GLU A 246 -22.05 -9.45 10.85
C GLU A 246 -21.49 -8.89 9.52
N LEU A 247 -20.20 -9.10 9.23
CA LEU A 247 -19.51 -8.45 8.12
C LEU A 247 -19.32 -9.36 6.90
N GLY A 248 -19.49 -10.67 7.07
CA GLY A 248 -19.50 -11.66 6.00
C GLY A 248 -18.13 -12.01 5.39
N HIS A 249 -17.05 -11.30 5.75
CA HIS A 249 -15.70 -11.64 5.28
C HIS A 249 -15.13 -12.86 6.05
N PRO A 250 -14.07 -13.54 5.54
CA PRO A 250 -13.38 -14.58 6.28
C PRO A 250 -12.85 -14.07 7.64
N LEU A 251 -13.02 -14.86 8.68
CA LEU A 251 -12.45 -14.67 10.01
C LEU A 251 -11.47 -15.82 10.28
N ILE A 252 -10.21 -15.49 10.46
CA ILE A 252 -9.12 -16.43 10.67
C ILE A 252 -8.84 -16.54 12.16
N ILE A 253 -8.98 -17.75 12.69
CA ILE A 253 -8.78 -18.08 14.11
C ILE A 253 -7.64 -19.08 14.17
N ALA A 254 -6.51 -18.71 14.79
CA ALA A 254 -5.40 -19.64 15.04
C ALA A 254 -5.81 -20.71 16.04
N ARG A 255 -5.35 -21.96 15.83
CA ARG A 255 -5.53 -23.11 16.71
C ARG A 255 -4.30 -23.38 17.53
#